data_533e06c28711b9d45dbe07b47fe544bf
#
_entry.id   533e06c28711b9d45dbe07b47fe544bf
#
_cell.length_a   1.000
_cell.length_b   1.000
_cell.length_c   1.000
_cell.angle_alpha   90.00
_cell.angle_beta   90.00
_cell.angle_gamma   90.00
#
_symmetry.space_group_name_H-M   'P 1'
#
loop_
_entity.id
_entity.type
_entity.pdbx_description
1 polymer ?
#
loop_
_entity_poly.entity_id
_entity_poly.type
_entity_poly.pdbx_seq_one_letter_code
_entity_poly.pdbx_strand_id
1 'polypeptide(L)' 'MAGKQYIDFDPKQGWPRGLDLFYECQRCHKALPSIPDGNMWCDCYNMCIDVDAGCLAAKDESLIKLIRR' A
#
# COMPACT_ATOMS: atom_id res chain seq x y z
N MET A 1 -1.54 -15.86 -17.24
CA MET A 1 -0.76 -14.97 -16.38
C MET A 1 -1.61 -14.45 -15.24
N ALA A 2 -1.08 -14.54 -14.06
CA ALA A 2 -1.80 -14.05 -12.90
C ALA A 2 -1.77 -12.54 -12.85
N GLY A 3 -2.92 -11.93 -12.81
CA GLY A 3 -3.01 -10.51 -12.61
C GLY A 3 -3.04 -10.18 -11.13
N LYS A 4 -3.01 -8.89 -10.84
CA LYS A 4 -3.23 -8.43 -9.50
C LYS A 4 -4.72 -8.47 -9.18
N GLN A 5 -5.03 -8.73 -7.93
CA GLN A 5 -6.41 -8.76 -7.46
C GLN A 5 -6.60 -7.61 -6.48
N TYR A 6 -7.59 -6.76 -6.75
CA TYR A 6 -7.91 -5.66 -5.85
C TYR A 6 -8.78 -6.17 -4.71
N ILE A 7 -8.45 -5.73 -3.50
CA ILE A 7 -9.13 -6.17 -2.28
C ILE A 7 -9.69 -4.93 -1.58
N ASP A 8 -10.98 -4.98 -1.26
CA ASP A 8 -11.62 -3.88 -0.53
C ASP A 8 -11.15 -3.87 0.92
N PHE A 9 -10.86 -2.70 1.44
CA PHE A 9 -10.48 -2.54 2.83
C PHE A 9 -10.86 -1.12 3.29
N ASP A 10 -10.93 -0.95 4.61
CA ASP A 10 -11.26 0.35 5.21
C ASP A 10 -10.02 0.88 5.94
N PRO A 11 -9.38 1.95 5.43
CA PRO A 11 -8.21 2.53 6.10
C PRO A 11 -8.45 2.93 7.55
N LYS A 12 -9.69 3.26 7.90
CA LYS A 12 -10.03 3.65 9.26
C LYS A 12 -9.94 2.49 10.23
N GLN A 13 -10.05 1.26 9.73
CA GLN A 13 -9.95 0.05 10.55
C GLN A 13 -8.55 -0.52 10.56
N GLY A 14 -7.63 0.09 9.83
CA GLY A 14 -6.25 -0.34 9.77
C GLY A 14 -5.83 -0.73 8.37
N TRP A 15 -4.55 -1.01 8.22
CA TRP A 15 -3.95 -1.34 6.94
C TRP A 15 -3.57 -2.83 6.97
N PRO A 16 -4.30 -3.70 6.24
CA PRO A 16 -3.97 -5.13 6.18
C PRO A 16 -2.54 -5.37 5.71
N ARG A 17 -1.89 -6.38 6.26
CA ARG A 17 -0.50 -6.72 5.96
C ARG A 17 -0.37 -8.21 5.66
N GLY A 18 0.45 -8.55 4.70
CA GLY A 18 0.71 -9.91 4.32
C GLY A 18 1.80 -9.98 3.26
N LEU A 19 2.46 -11.13 3.14
CA LEU A 19 3.55 -11.30 2.17
C LEU A 19 3.06 -11.19 0.72
N ASP A 20 1.79 -11.49 0.49
CA ASP A 20 1.17 -11.40 -0.83
C ASP A 20 0.37 -10.12 -1.04
N LEU A 21 0.38 -9.20 -0.05
CA LEU A 21 -0.38 -7.98 -0.10
C LEU A 21 0.50 -6.77 -0.39
N PHE A 22 0.03 -5.91 -1.29
CA PHE A 22 0.74 -4.71 -1.71
C PHE A 22 -0.24 -3.55 -1.75
N TYR A 23 0.27 -2.35 -1.59
CA TYR A 23 -0.52 -1.12 -1.73
C TYR A 23 -0.10 -0.41 -2.99
N GLU A 24 -1.07 -0.10 -3.84
CA GLU A 24 -0.82 0.57 -5.11
C GLU A 24 -1.38 1.98 -5.07
N CYS A 25 -0.55 2.96 -5.41
CA CYS A 25 -0.99 4.34 -5.55
C CYS A 25 -1.62 4.51 -6.93
N GLN A 26 -2.86 5.01 -6.96
CA GLN A 26 -3.57 5.19 -8.24
C GLN A 26 -3.11 6.44 -8.99
N ARG A 27 -2.25 7.24 -8.38
CA ARG A 27 -1.71 8.44 -9.01
C ARG A 27 -0.46 8.13 -9.83
N CYS A 28 0.53 7.46 -9.22
CA CYS A 28 1.78 7.13 -9.89
C CYS A 28 1.88 5.66 -10.27
N HIS A 29 0.92 4.84 -9.85
CA HIS A 29 0.83 3.39 -10.11
C HIS A 29 1.98 2.58 -9.52
N LYS A 30 2.70 3.15 -8.55
CA LYS A 30 3.73 2.42 -7.83
C LYS A 30 3.09 1.52 -6.79
N ALA A 31 3.50 0.25 -6.76
CA ALA A 31 3.05 -0.70 -5.75
C ALA A 31 4.14 -0.90 -4.71
N LEU A 32 3.76 -0.85 -3.44
CA LEU A 32 4.68 -1.07 -2.33
C LEU A 32 4.25 -2.32 -1.57
N PRO A 33 5.21 -3.17 -1.13
CA PRO A 33 4.85 -4.31 -0.30
C PRO A 33 4.26 -3.83 1.02
N SER A 34 3.27 -4.57 1.53
CA SER A 34 2.66 -4.21 2.82
C SER A 34 3.60 -4.48 3.99
N ILE A 35 4.62 -5.32 3.78
CA ILE A 35 5.66 -5.61 4.79
C ILE A 35 7.01 -5.32 4.13
N PRO A 36 7.44 -4.05 4.06
CA PRO A 36 8.70 -3.70 3.41
C PRO A 36 9.89 -3.96 4.33
N ASP A 37 11.09 -4.02 3.75
CA ASP A 37 12.32 -4.17 4.51
C ASP A 37 12.75 -2.86 5.18
N GLY A 38 12.22 -1.75 4.74
CA GLY A 38 12.51 -0.44 5.29
C GLY A 38 11.42 0.53 4.90
N ASN A 39 11.58 1.78 5.28
CA ASN A 39 10.60 2.80 4.92
C ASN A 39 10.57 2.97 3.40
N MET A 40 9.38 3.03 2.82
CA MET A 40 9.19 3.14 1.38
C MET A 40 8.16 4.20 1.04
N TRP A 41 8.34 4.83 -0.10
CA TRP A 41 7.43 5.85 -0.64
C TRP A 41 7.05 5.48 -2.06
N CYS A 42 5.84 5.89 -2.47
CA CYS A 42 5.49 5.79 -3.87
C CYS A 42 6.14 6.94 -4.65
N ASP A 43 6.16 6.85 -5.98
CA ASP A 43 6.90 7.80 -6.82
C ASP A 43 6.39 9.23 -6.67
N CYS A 44 5.10 9.43 -6.42
CA CYS A 44 4.53 10.77 -6.24
C CYS A 44 4.49 11.21 -4.77
N TYR A 45 5.01 10.39 -3.86
CA TYR A 45 5.06 10.65 -2.42
C TYR A 45 3.69 10.83 -1.78
N ASN A 46 2.64 10.34 -2.42
CA ASN A 46 1.31 10.34 -1.80
C ASN A 46 1.22 9.35 -0.65
N MET A 47 1.97 8.27 -0.73
CA MET A 47 1.90 7.16 0.22
C MET A 47 3.30 6.84 0.73
N CYS A 48 3.41 6.57 2.04
CA CYS A 48 4.64 6.02 2.59
C CYS A 48 4.30 4.95 3.62
N ILE A 49 5.19 3.95 3.72
CA ILE A 49 5.07 2.89 4.71
C ILE A 49 6.26 3.01 5.64
N ASP A 50 5.97 3.17 6.93
CA ASP A 50 6.99 3.27 7.98
C ASP A 50 7.08 1.92 8.67
N VAL A 51 8.17 1.20 8.42
CA VAL A 51 8.35 -0.14 8.96
C VAL A 51 8.52 -0.12 10.47
N ASP A 52 9.13 0.93 11.03
CA ASP A 52 9.33 1.04 12.46
C ASP A 52 8.03 1.26 13.20
N ALA A 53 7.17 2.11 12.67
CA ALA A 53 5.86 2.37 13.25
C ALA A 53 4.85 1.30 12.86
N GLY A 54 5.13 0.52 11.83
CA GLY A 54 4.23 -0.52 11.34
C GLY A 54 2.96 0.04 10.74
N CYS A 55 3.02 1.25 10.19
CA CYS A 55 1.83 1.89 9.65
C CYS A 55 2.10 2.52 8.30
N LEU A 56 1.01 2.76 7.57
CA LEU A 56 1.03 3.43 6.29
C LEU A 56 0.39 4.81 6.46
N ALA A 57 0.97 5.79 5.80
CA ALA A 57 0.42 7.14 5.76
C ALA A 57 0.23 7.58 4.32
N ALA A 58 -0.85 8.28 4.05
CA ALA A 58 -1.14 8.77 2.72
C ALA A 58 -1.73 10.18 2.80
N LYS A 59 -1.36 11.03 1.85
CA LYS A 59 -1.96 12.36 1.76
C LYS A 59 -3.40 12.25 1.29
N ASP A 60 -3.66 11.32 0.38
CA ASP A 60 -4.99 11.04 -0.13
C ASP A 60 -5.20 9.54 -0.11
N GLU A 61 -5.90 9.05 0.91
CA GLU A 61 -6.13 7.63 1.10
C GLU A 61 -7.02 7.04 0.00
N SER A 62 -7.84 7.86 -0.64
CA SER A 62 -8.72 7.37 -1.70
C SER A 62 -7.96 6.90 -2.92
N LEU A 63 -6.70 7.28 -3.06
CA LEU A 63 -5.84 6.87 -4.17
C LEU A 63 -5.13 5.55 -3.88
N ILE A 64 -5.27 5.00 -2.68
CA ILE A 64 -4.53 3.80 -2.29
C ILE A 64 -5.44 2.59 -2.45
N LYS A 65 -4.96 1.59 -3.18
CA LYS A 65 -5.65 0.32 -3.37
C LYS A 65 -4.82 -0.82 -2.78
N LEU A 66 -5.50 -1.76 -2.15
CA LEU A 66 -4.87 -2.97 -1.66
C LEU A 66 -4.95 -4.02 -2.76
N ILE A 67 -3.83 -4.62 -3.08
CA ILE A 67 -3.78 -5.65 -4.12
C ILE A 67 -3.09 -6.90 -3.59
N ARG A 68 -3.48 -8.03 -4.14
CA ARG A 68 -2.84 -9.32 -3.88
C ARG A 68 -2.15 -9.79 -5.15
N ARG A 69 -0.93 -10.24 -4.99
CA ARG A 69 -0.15 -10.80 -6.09
C ARG A 69 0.31 -12.20 -5.80
#